data_f7febe9cce497b79e727b4e84550e2d2
#
_entry.id   f7febe9cce497b79e727b4e84550e2d2
#
_cell.length_a   1.000
_cell.length_b   1.000
_cell.length_c   1.000
_cell.angle_alpha   90.00
_cell.angle_beta   90.00
_cell.angle_gamma   90.00
#
_symmetry.space_group_name_H-M   'P 1'
#
loop_
_entity.id
_entity.type
_entity.pdbx_description
1 polymer ?
#
loop_
_entity_poly.entity_id
_entity_poly.type
_entity_poly.pdbx_seq_one_letter_code
_entity_poly.pdbx_strand_id
1 'polypeptide(L)'
;MSQNDRRYYCELKIDGLAIELQYENGIFNLGATRGDGKIGEDVTQNLKTVEAIPLKLLEKEEVIKNLEKSGLSKIASQLAKNFPKKLVARGEVFMNRRDLEKINKEQIKKGQKPFANPRNAAAGSIRQLDAKIAASRHLDSFAYSLISEWGQKTHEEEHIILKAFGFKTNPHNEPAKNLEEVFKFQKKWGEKRETLPYEIDGIVVILNNEGDFQRAGVIGKAPRAAIAYKFSAKEATTQVLDIQVQVGRTGALTPVAVMKPVRVGGVTISRSTLHNYDEIQRLGLKIGDTVIVSRAGDVIPQITSVLTDLRTGKEKNFKMPKTCPICASLVKKDEDGVICRCTNKQCFARNREHLYHFVSKAAFDIKGLGPKIIDRLLDENLIKDAADLFNVKEGDLATLARFGEKSAEKIISSIQKHKGIELHRFLYSLGILHVGEETAILLAREISKSQITISNINNLIKILRDMTLEKLQEIPDIGPKVAESIYNWFHNSKNVEFLKKLGEANIKIEGEKIEAKEQKLKGLVFVLTGFLKSLSREEAKEKIRDLGGKFASSISKEVDYVVTGSEPGSKYERAKQIGVKIIDEKEFLNMIK
;
A
#
# COMPACT_ATOMS: atom_id res chain seq x y z
N MET A 1 -14.05 29.19 -7.14
CA MET A 1 -14.19 29.09 -5.66
C MET A 1 -12.96 29.69 -5.02
N SER A 2 -13.10 30.73 -4.21
CA SER A 2 -11.98 31.33 -3.48
C SER A 2 -11.46 30.36 -2.43
N GLN A 3 -10.18 30.46 -2.05
CA GLN A 3 -9.58 29.63 -0.99
C GLN A 3 -10.33 29.71 0.36
N ASN A 4 -11.13 30.75 0.57
CA ASN A 4 -11.86 31.00 1.81
C ASN A 4 -13.16 30.20 2.00
N ASP A 5 -13.68 29.53 0.94
CA ASP A 5 -14.93 28.75 1.03
C ASP A 5 -14.70 27.25 1.28
N ARG A 6 -13.45 26.81 1.38
CA ARG A 6 -13.13 25.40 1.61
C ARG A 6 -13.26 25.09 3.10
N ARG A 7 -14.22 24.24 3.44
CA ARG A 7 -14.37 23.68 4.78
C ARG A 7 -13.63 22.35 4.85
N TYR A 8 -12.93 22.13 5.95
CA TYR A 8 -12.23 20.89 6.25
C TYR A 8 -12.93 20.15 7.38
N TYR A 9 -12.72 18.86 7.49
CA TYR A 9 -13.03 18.05 8.65
C TYR A 9 -11.74 17.48 9.20
N CYS A 10 -11.51 17.61 10.50
CA CYS A 10 -10.31 17.18 11.18
C CYS A 10 -10.61 15.97 12.06
N GLU A 11 -9.87 14.90 11.86
CA GLU A 11 -9.97 13.67 12.64
C GLU A 11 -8.68 13.38 13.39
N LEU A 12 -8.76 12.78 14.56
CA LEU A 12 -7.59 12.20 15.21
C LEU A 12 -7.16 10.94 14.46
N LYS A 13 -5.90 10.93 14.03
CA LYS A 13 -5.32 9.78 13.36
C LYS A 13 -4.93 8.73 14.40
N ILE A 14 -5.84 7.78 14.60
CA ILE A 14 -5.67 6.68 15.55
C ILE A 14 -4.52 5.78 15.08
N ASP A 15 -3.65 5.37 16.00
CA ASP A 15 -2.59 4.40 15.71
C ASP A 15 -3.07 2.97 15.99
N GLY A 16 -3.75 2.38 15.03
CA GLY A 16 -4.42 1.09 15.11
C GLY A 16 -4.28 0.24 13.83
N LEU A 17 -5.30 -0.54 13.56
CA LEU A 17 -5.47 -1.38 12.37
C LEU A 17 -6.75 -0.99 11.64
N ALA A 18 -6.63 -0.53 10.40
CA ALA A 18 -7.78 -0.18 9.57
C ALA A 18 -8.59 -1.43 9.19
N ILE A 19 -9.90 -1.31 9.32
CA ILE A 19 -10.88 -2.37 9.04
C ILE A 19 -12.02 -1.85 8.18
N GLU A 20 -12.64 -2.76 7.44
CA GLU A 20 -13.90 -2.56 6.75
C GLU A 20 -14.96 -3.49 7.34
N LEU A 21 -16.14 -2.94 7.62
CA LEU A 21 -17.27 -3.61 8.25
C LEU A 21 -18.44 -3.61 7.28
N GLN A 22 -18.96 -4.80 6.95
CA GLN A 22 -20.12 -4.96 6.07
C GLN A 22 -21.29 -5.55 6.85
N TYR A 23 -22.43 -4.89 6.71
CA TYR A 23 -23.69 -5.31 7.32
C TYR A 23 -24.70 -5.63 6.24
N GLU A 24 -25.45 -6.72 6.46
CA GLU A 24 -26.58 -7.11 5.63
C GLU A 24 -27.83 -7.23 6.51
N ASN A 25 -28.91 -6.53 6.11
CA ASN A 25 -30.14 -6.43 6.87
C ASN A 25 -29.90 -6.04 8.35
N GLY A 26 -28.98 -5.10 8.57
CA GLY A 26 -28.61 -4.62 9.90
C GLY A 26 -27.73 -5.57 10.73
N ILE A 27 -27.35 -6.73 10.22
CA ILE A 27 -26.50 -7.71 10.93
C ILE A 27 -25.08 -7.66 10.39
N PHE A 28 -24.08 -7.68 11.30
CA PHE A 28 -22.68 -7.73 10.94
C PHE A 28 -22.33 -9.05 10.23
N ASN A 29 -22.04 -8.97 8.95
CA ASN A 29 -21.81 -10.12 8.07
C ASN A 29 -20.33 -10.39 7.81
N LEU A 30 -19.56 -9.37 7.39
CA LEU A 30 -18.17 -9.50 7.02
C LEU A 30 -17.32 -8.37 7.59
N GLY A 31 -16.17 -8.74 8.16
CA GLY A 31 -15.14 -7.79 8.58
C GLY A 31 -13.80 -8.14 7.99
N ALA A 32 -13.16 -7.19 7.30
CA ALA A 32 -11.90 -7.39 6.62
C ALA A 32 -10.85 -6.35 7.04
N THR A 33 -9.56 -6.74 6.98
CA THR A 33 -8.46 -5.78 7.08
C THR A 33 -8.31 -5.01 5.77
N ARG A 34 -7.64 -3.85 5.80
CA ARG A 34 -7.36 -3.05 4.60
C ARG A 34 -6.60 -3.84 3.50
N GLY A 35 -5.80 -4.84 3.87
CA GLY A 35 -4.99 -5.61 2.94
C GLY A 35 -4.05 -4.74 2.09
N ASP A 36 -4.08 -4.99 0.78
CA ASP A 36 -3.36 -4.20 -0.24
C ASP A 36 -4.20 -3.04 -0.81
N GLY A 37 -5.41 -2.83 -0.28
CA GLY A 37 -6.37 -1.83 -0.73
C GLY A 37 -7.44 -2.38 -1.69
N LYS A 38 -7.29 -3.61 -2.20
CA LYS A 38 -8.28 -4.34 -3.01
C LYS A 38 -8.74 -5.62 -2.32
N ILE A 39 -7.81 -6.36 -1.73
CA ILE A 39 -8.08 -7.63 -1.06
C ILE A 39 -7.57 -7.53 0.37
N GLY A 40 -8.48 -7.70 1.34
CA GLY A 40 -8.20 -7.78 2.78
C GLY A 40 -8.30 -9.21 3.31
N GLU A 41 -7.75 -9.43 4.50
CA GLU A 41 -7.93 -10.70 5.22
C GLU A 41 -9.30 -10.68 5.90
N ASP A 42 -10.07 -11.76 5.77
CA ASP A 42 -11.29 -11.95 6.56
C ASP A 42 -10.91 -12.17 8.04
N VAL A 43 -11.35 -11.26 8.88
CA VAL A 43 -11.13 -11.26 10.33
C VAL A 43 -12.45 -11.13 11.10
N THR A 44 -13.54 -11.50 10.45
CA THR A 44 -14.92 -11.36 10.95
C THR A 44 -15.08 -11.90 12.36
N GLN A 45 -14.59 -13.12 12.63
CA GLN A 45 -14.77 -13.76 13.94
C GLN A 45 -14.04 -13.00 15.06
N ASN A 46 -12.88 -12.45 14.76
CA ASN A 46 -12.13 -11.65 15.73
C ASN A 46 -12.76 -10.29 15.94
N LEU A 47 -13.27 -9.64 14.88
CA LEU A 47 -13.97 -8.36 14.99
C LEU A 47 -15.29 -8.46 15.76
N LYS A 48 -15.98 -9.61 15.70
CA LYS A 48 -17.18 -9.88 16.54
C LYS A 48 -16.89 -9.84 18.04
N THR A 49 -15.64 -9.95 18.46
CA THR A 49 -15.26 -9.86 19.88
C THR A 49 -14.95 -8.45 20.36
N VAL A 50 -14.97 -7.46 19.45
CA VAL A 50 -14.71 -6.05 19.77
C VAL A 50 -16.03 -5.38 20.14
N GLU A 51 -16.25 -5.09 21.42
CA GLU A 51 -17.51 -4.56 21.97
C GLU A 51 -17.96 -3.24 21.29
N ALA A 52 -17.01 -2.42 20.83
CA ALA A 52 -17.30 -1.17 20.13
C ALA A 52 -17.86 -1.36 18.71
N ILE A 53 -17.83 -2.57 18.17
CA ILE A 53 -18.37 -2.90 16.85
C ILE A 53 -19.78 -3.49 17.05
N PRO A 54 -20.85 -2.82 16.59
CA PRO A 54 -22.20 -3.34 16.76
C PRO A 54 -22.37 -4.64 15.95
N LEU A 55 -22.79 -5.72 16.59
CA LEU A 55 -23.16 -6.97 15.91
C LEU A 55 -24.49 -6.84 15.17
N LYS A 56 -25.34 -5.94 15.64
CA LYS A 56 -26.61 -5.54 15.03
C LYS A 56 -26.70 -4.02 15.09
N LEU A 57 -27.01 -3.41 13.95
CA LEU A 57 -27.27 -1.97 13.86
C LEU A 57 -28.56 -1.61 14.57
N LEU A 58 -28.73 -0.34 14.92
CA LEU A 58 -29.96 0.17 15.49
C LEU A 58 -31.15 -0.03 14.53
N GLU A 59 -32.34 -0.20 15.08
CA GLU A 59 -33.56 -0.41 14.30
C GLU A 59 -33.93 0.85 13.50
N LYS A 60 -34.63 0.65 12.39
CA LYS A 60 -35.00 1.71 11.43
C LYS A 60 -35.59 2.95 12.11
N GLU A 61 -36.52 2.75 13.02
CA GLU A 61 -37.23 3.84 13.72
C GLU A 61 -36.28 4.65 14.58
N GLU A 62 -35.35 3.99 15.23
CA GLU A 62 -34.33 4.64 16.08
C GLU A 62 -33.30 5.41 15.24
N VAL A 63 -32.85 4.82 14.13
CA VAL A 63 -31.95 5.50 13.17
C VAL A 63 -32.60 6.79 12.65
N ILE A 64 -33.86 6.71 12.21
CA ILE A 64 -34.60 7.88 11.69
C ILE A 64 -34.68 8.96 12.76
N LYS A 65 -35.09 8.60 13.96
CA LYS A 65 -35.21 9.53 15.10
C LYS A 65 -33.86 10.20 15.42
N ASN A 66 -32.78 9.44 15.39
CA ASN A 66 -31.43 9.96 15.66
C ASN A 66 -30.99 10.95 14.58
N LEU A 67 -31.27 10.67 13.30
CA LEU A 67 -30.96 11.55 12.18
C LEU A 67 -31.77 12.85 12.23
N GLU A 68 -33.07 12.78 12.55
CA GLU A 68 -33.94 13.96 12.71
C GLU A 68 -33.44 14.86 13.84
N LYS A 69 -33.11 14.28 15.01
CA LYS A 69 -32.52 15.01 16.14
C LYS A 69 -31.20 15.69 15.80
N SER A 70 -30.43 15.12 14.85
CA SER A 70 -29.15 15.64 14.41
C SER A 70 -29.25 16.62 13.23
N GLY A 71 -30.50 17.00 12.83
CA GLY A 71 -30.74 17.98 11.74
C GLY A 71 -30.69 17.39 10.33
N LEU A 72 -30.56 16.07 10.18
CA LEU A 72 -30.50 15.37 8.88
C LEU A 72 -31.87 14.86 8.41
N SER A 73 -32.92 15.66 8.57
CA SER A 73 -34.32 15.27 8.26
C SER A 73 -34.52 14.82 6.81
N LYS A 74 -33.76 15.37 5.84
CA LYS A 74 -33.83 14.92 4.43
C LYS A 74 -33.35 13.48 4.27
N ILE A 75 -32.21 13.14 4.87
CA ILE A 75 -31.67 11.78 4.85
C ILE A 75 -32.57 10.84 5.63
N ALA A 76 -33.08 11.26 6.79
CA ALA A 76 -34.08 10.51 7.57
C ALA A 76 -35.31 10.15 6.73
N SER A 77 -35.90 11.12 6.02
CA SER A 77 -37.04 10.91 5.14
C SER A 77 -36.75 9.97 3.96
N GLN A 78 -35.57 10.02 3.41
CA GLN A 78 -35.11 9.12 2.34
C GLN A 78 -34.98 7.68 2.86
N LEU A 79 -34.32 7.49 4.01
CA LEU A 79 -34.15 6.19 4.64
C LEU A 79 -35.47 5.62 5.16
N ALA A 80 -36.41 6.46 5.58
CA ALA A 80 -37.74 6.01 5.95
C ALA A 80 -38.49 5.33 4.79
N LYS A 81 -38.32 5.83 3.56
CA LYS A 81 -38.90 5.26 2.33
C LYS A 81 -38.15 4.00 1.86
N ASN A 82 -36.84 4.03 1.91
CA ASN A 82 -35.97 2.95 1.40
C ASN A 82 -34.81 2.70 2.35
N PHE A 83 -35.05 1.87 3.38
CA PHE A 83 -34.03 1.52 4.35
C PHE A 83 -33.01 0.57 3.73
N PRO A 84 -31.69 0.81 3.87
CA PRO A 84 -30.66 0.05 3.18
C PRO A 84 -30.57 -1.39 3.71
N LYS A 85 -30.54 -2.35 2.79
CA LYS A 85 -30.25 -3.75 3.11
C LYS A 85 -28.77 -3.98 3.36
N LYS A 86 -27.89 -3.15 2.78
CA LYS A 86 -26.44 -3.27 2.90
C LYS A 86 -25.83 -1.95 3.37
N LEU A 87 -24.96 -2.03 4.37
CA LEU A 87 -24.16 -0.91 4.86
C LEU A 87 -22.70 -1.33 4.90
N VAL A 88 -21.81 -0.46 4.42
CA VAL A 88 -20.36 -0.64 4.51
C VAL A 88 -19.75 0.58 5.20
N ALA A 89 -19.04 0.33 6.30
CA ALA A 89 -18.33 1.34 7.08
C ALA A 89 -16.84 0.98 7.21
N ARG A 90 -16.00 2.00 7.33
CA ARG A 90 -14.59 1.82 7.68
C ARG A 90 -14.31 2.38 9.06
N GLY A 91 -13.38 1.73 9.74
CA GLY A 91 -12.96 2.12 11.07
C GLY A 91 -11.51 1.73 11.36
N GLU A 92 -11.08 2.10 12.56
CA GLU A 92 -9.78 1.70 13.11
C GLU A 92 -10.00 0.92 14.39
N VAL A 93 -9.45 -0.30 14.48
CA VAL A 93 -9.37 -1.07 15.72
C VAL A 93 -8.04 -0.73 16.41
N PHE A 94 -8.11 -0.45 17.69
CA PHE A 94 -6.96 -0.07 18.47
C PHE A 94 -7.00 -0.69 19.88
N MET A 95 -5.89 -0.58 20.59
CA MET A 95 -5.78 -1.00 21.98
C MET A 95 -5.50 0.20 22.86
N ASN A 96 -6.19 0.29 23.99
CA ASN A 96 -5.91 1.31 24.99
C ASN A 96 -4.55 1.06 25.68
N ARG A 97 -3.85 2.11 26.06
CA ARG A 97 -2.52 2.05 26.73
C ARG A 97 -2.56 1.17 27.99
N ARG A 98 -3.61 1.30 28.80
CA ARG A 98 -3.81 0.53 30.03
C ARG A 98 -3.93 -0.98 29.76
N ASP A 99 -4.60 -1.36 28.67
CA ASP A 99 -4.79 -2.77 28.32
C ASP A 99 -3.51 -3.35 27.73
N LEU A 100 -2.74 -2.58 26.95
CA LEU A 100 -1.39 -2.96 26.51
C LEU A 100 -0.47 -3.26 27.70
N GLU A 101 -0.49 -2.41 28.75
CA GLU A 101 0.34 -2.65 29.94
C GLU A 101 -0.04 -3.95 30.65
N LYS A 102 -1.34 -4.25 30.78
CA LYS A 102 -1.82 -5.52 31.36
C LYS A 102 -1.32 -6.72 30.56
N ILE A 103 -1.54 -6.71 29.26
CA ILE A 103 -1.12 -7.80 28.36
C ILE A 103 0.39 -7.98 28.42
N ASN A 104 1.17 -6.91 28.39
CA ASN A 104 2.63 -6.99 28.44
C ASN A 104 3.13 -7.57 29.76
N LYS A 105 2.50 -7.26 30.90
CA LYS A 105 2.79 -7.91 32.19
C LYS A 105 2.54 -9.42 32.14
N GLU A 106 1.45 -9.85 31.49
CA GLU A 106 1.14 -11.27 31.32
C GLU A 106 2.12 -11.98 30.37
N GLN A 107 2.47 -11.33 29.24
CA GLN A 107 3.46 -11.87 28.28
C GLN A 107 4.81 -12.11 28.98
N ILE A 108 5.27 -11.16 29.77
CA ILE A 108 6.53 -11.27 30.52
C ILE A 108 6.46 -12.43 31.52
N LYS A 109 5.34 -12.57 32.27
CA LYS A 109 5.13 -13.70 33.18
C LYS A 109 5.19 -15.06 32.50
N LYS A 110 4.73 -15.12 31.22
CA LYS A 110 4.77 -16.33 30.38
C LYS A 110 6.10 -16.53 29.64
N GLY A 111 7.13 -15.70 29.90
CA GLY A 111 8.41 -15.73 29.19
C GLY A 111 8.34 -15.33 27.71
N GLN A 112 7.26 -14.63 27.31
CA GLN A 112 7.03 -14.19 25.94
C GLN A 112 7.47 -12.73 25.77
N LYS A 113 7.81 -12.35 24.53
CA LYS A 113 8.15 -10.95 24.22
C LYS A 113 6.93 -10.04 24.36
N PRO A 114 7.05 -8.91 25.08
CA PRO A 114 5.98 -7.92 25.15
C PRO A 114 5.74 -7.26 23.79
N PHE A 115 4.52 -6.79 23.55
CA PHE A 115 4.19 -5.99 22.38
C PHE A 115 4.89 -4.63 22.45
N ALA A 116 5.42 -4.19 21.32
CA ALA A 116 6.19 -2.94 21.23
C ALA A 116 5.32 -1.68 21.40
N ASN A 117 4.09 -1.70 20.89
CA ASN A 117 3.13 -0.59 20.95
C ASN A 117 1.68 -1.11 20.80
N PRO A 118 0.66 -0.25 21.07
CA PRO A 118 -0.75 -0.59 20.96
C PRO A 118 -1.17 -1.06 19.55
N ARG A 119 -0.61 -0.45 18.50
CA ARG A 119 -0.88 -0.83 17.11
C ARG A 119 -0.48 -2.28 16.82
N ASN A 120 0.74 -2.66 17.20
CA ASN A 120 1.22 -4.03 17.00
C ASN A 120 0.41 -5.04 17.83
N ALA A 121 -0.01 -4.65 19.03
CA ALA A 121 -0.86 -5.47 19.88
C ALA A 121 -2.26 -5.65 19.26
N ALA A 122 -2.87 -4.58 18.75
CA ALA A 122 -4.18 -4.63 18.08
C ALA A 122 -4.10 -5.48 16.80
N ALA A 123 -3.13 -5.20 15.91
CA ALA A 123 -2.96 -5.94 14.66
C ALA A 123 -2.67 -7.43 14.91
N GLY A 124 -1.81 -7.74 15.88
CA GLY A 124 -1.51 -9.12 16.28
C GLY A 124 -2.68 -9.83 16.95
N SER A 125 -3.62 -9.08 17.55
CA SER A 125 -4.83 -9.64 18.17
C SER A 125 -5.89 -9.98 17.14
N ILE A 126 -6.15 -9.07 16.20
CA ILE A 126 -7.17 -9.25 15.16
C ILE A 126 -6.80 -10.37 14.16
N ARG A 127 -5.51 -10.71 14.04
CA ARG A 127 -5.03 -11.79 13.16
C ARG A 127 -4.82 -13.13 13.87
N GLN A 128 -5.33 -13.31 15.07
CA GLN A 128 -5.28 -14.60 15.75
C GLN A 128 -6.23 -15.61 15.08
N LEU A 129 -5.79 -16.87 15.04
CA LEU A 129 -6.64 -17.97 14.54
C LEU A 129 -7.78 -18.29 15.51
N ASP A 130 -7.57 -18.09 16.80
CA ASP A 130 -8.58 -18.30 17.84
C ASP A 130 -9.14 -16.95 18.31
N ALA A 131 -10.42 -16.71 18.02
CA ALA A 131 -11.12 -15.49 18.41
C ALA A 131 -11.19 -15.28 19.94
N LYS A 132 -11.08 -16.35 20.76
CA LYS A 132 -11.03 -16.23 22.22
C LYS A 132 -9.78 -15.45 22.68
N ILE A 133 -8.69 -15.55 21.94
CA ILE A 133 -7.47 -14.77 22.22
C ILE A 133 -7.72 -13.28 21.91
N ALA A 134 -8.41 -12.96 20.81
CA ALA A 134 -8.79 -11.57 20.51
C ALA A 134 -9.73 -11.01 21.56
N ALA A 135 -10.75 -11.76 21.98
CA ALA A 135 -11.69 -11.39 23.04
C ALA A 135 -11.01 -11.03 24.38
N SER A 136 -9.98 -11.78 24.76
CA SER A 136 -9.24 -11.55 26.02
C SER A 136 -8.41 -10.26 26.03
N ARG A 137 -8.27 -9.56 24.87
CA ARG A 137 -7.34 -8.43 24.71
C ARG A 137 -8.00 -7.05 24.75
N HIS A 138 -9.30 -6.97 25.00
CA HIS A 138 -10.06 -5.72 25.19
C HIS A 138 -9.74 -4.64 24.15
N LEU A 139 -9.99 -4.97 22.88
CA LEU A 139 -9.82 -4.03 21.78
C LEU A 139 -10.99 -3.04 21.73
N ASP A 140 -10.73 -1.84 21.24
CA ASP A 140 -11.71 -0.81 20.99
C ASP A 140 -11.71 -0.39 19.51
N SER A 141 -12.74 0.33 19.04
CA SER A 141 -12.84 0.75 17.64
C SER A 141 -13.54 2.09 17.49
N PHE A 142 -13.10 2.87 16.49
CA PHE A 142 -13.88 4.02 16.00
C PHE A 142 -14.16 3.83 14.51
N ALA A 143 -15.42 4.04 14.10
CA ALA A 143 -15.79 4.20 12.71
C ALA A 143 -15.48 5.64 12.27
N TYR A 144 -14.91 5.78 11.05
CA TYR A 144 -14.50 7.08 10.53
C TYR A 144 -14.97 7.37 9.10
N SER A 145 -15.47 6.40 8.36
CA SER A 145 -16.01 6.64 7.00
C SER A 145 -17.17 5.71 6.68
N LEU A 146 -18.15 6.25 5.98
CA LEU A 146 -19.30 5.55 5.43
C LEU A 146 -19.11 5.41 3.92
N ILE A 147 -18.99 4.17 3.43
CA ILE A 147 -18.82 3.90 2.00
C ILE A 147 -20.16 3.95 1.25
N SER A 148 -21.26 3.70 1.97
CA SER A 148 -22.61 3.75 1.40
C SER A 148 -23.07 5.21 1.20
N GLU A 149 -23.60 5.51 0.02
CA GLU A 149 -24.07 6.86 -0.33
C GLU A 149 -25.61 6.96 -0.13
N TRP A 150 -26.02 7.89 0.74
CA TRP A 150 -27.45 8.14 1.05
C TRP A 150 -27.81 9.63 0.95
N GLY A 151 -27.04 10.37 0.15
CA GLY A 151 -27.26 11.78 -0.11
C GLY A 151 -26.61 12.72 0.91
N GLN A 152 -25.67 12.21 1.73
CA GLN A 152 -24.79 13.03 2.55
C GLN A 152 -23.99 14.00 1.68
N LYS A 153 -23.83 15.22 2.16
CA LYS A 153 -23.15 16.30 1.44
C LYS A 153 -21.79 16.63 2.01
N THR A 154 -21.54 16.23 3.24
CA THR A 154 -20.31 16.51 3.96
C THR A 154 -19.81 15.27 4.69
N HIS A 155 -18.51 15.22 4.92
CA HIS A 155 -17.89 14.18 5.74
C HIS A 155 -18.35 14.23 7.20
N GLU A 156 -18.67 15.41 7.71
CA GLU A 156 -19.32 15.59 9.00
C GLU A 156 -20.67 14.85 9.08
N GLU A 157 -21.50 14.92 8.02
CA GLU A 157 -22.76 14.19 7.93
C GLU A 157 -22.55 12.67 7.94
N GLU A 158 -21.44 12.14 7.35
CA GLU A 158 -21.10 10.71 7.45
C GLU A 158 -20.93 10.28 8.90
N HIS A 159 -20.22 11.06 9.73
CA HIS A 159 -20.04 10.76 11.14
C HIS A 159 -21.36 10.79 11.91
N ILE A 160 -22.26 11.72 11.58
CA ILE A 160 -23.60 11.79 12.17
C ILE A 160 -24.42 10.54 11.79
N ILE A 161 -24.35 10.12 10.53
CA ILE A 161 -25.03 8.92 10.06
C ILE A 161 -24.47 7.67 10.75
N LEU A 162 -23.14 7.51 10.82
CA LEU A 162 -22.51 6.39 11.52
C LEU A 162 -23.00 6.30 12.97
N LYS A 163 -23.03 7.43 13.70
CA LYS A 163 -23.59 7.48 15.07
C LYS A 163 -25.05 7.09 15.12
N ALA A 164 -25.86 7.55 14.14
CA ALA A 164 -27.30 7.25 14.09
C ALA A 164 -27.55 5.75 13.91
N PHE A 165 -26.67 5.02 13.22
CA PHE A 165 -26.72 3.56 13.07
C PHE A 165 -26.14 2.77 14.24
N GLY A 166 -25.56 3.45 15.27
CA GLY A 166 -25.02 2.82 16.47
C GLY A 166 -23.51 2.62 16.46
N PHE A 167 -22.78 3.13 15.47
CA PHE A 167 -21.31 3.06 15.47
C PHE A 167 -20.70 4.04 16.48
N LYS A 168 -19.65 3.61 17.13
CA LYS A 168 -18.80 4.48 17.94
C LYS A 168 -17.87 5.28 17.00
N THR A 169 -17.96 6.61 17.05
CA THR A 169 -17.07 7.53 16.34
C THR A 169 -16.19 8.30 17.34
N ASN A 170 -15.06 8.84 16.90
CA ASN A 170 -14.21 9.61 17.79
C ASN A 170 -14.90 10.93 18.20
N PRO A 171 -15.09 11.21 19.51
CA PRO A 171 -15.77 12.42 19.97
C PRO A 171 -14.97 13.71 19.81
N HIS A 172 -13.70 13.61 19.44
CA HIS A 172 -12.79 14.74 19.32
C HIS A 172 -12.63 15.25 17.89
N ASN A 173 -13.25 14.56 16.92
CA ASN A 173 -13.27 15.03 15.54
C ASN A 173 -14.16 16.25 15.40
N GLU A 174 -13.73 17.25 14.63
CA GLU A 174 -14.44 18.53 14.50
C GLU A 174 -14.24 19.16 13.10
N PRO A 175 -15.26 19.90 12.58
CA PRO A 175 -15.10 20.67 11.35
C PRO A 175 -14.17 21.86 11.56
N ALA A 176 -13.46 22.27 10.48
CA ALA A 176 -12.60 23.44 10.46
C ALA A 176 -12.95 24.31 9.23
N LYS A 177 -13.11 25.62 9.45
CA LYS A 177 -13.52 26.55 8.39
C LYS A 177 -12.36 26.89 7.44
N ASN A 178 -11.13 26.87 7.94
CA ASN A 178 -9.93 27.25 7.22
C ASN A 178 -8.70 26.52 7.74
N LEU A 179 -7.55 26.71 7.09
CA LEU A 179 -6.29 26.07 7.49
C LEU A 179 -5.79 26.53 8.88
N GLU A 180 -6.12 27.74 9.32
CA GLU A 180 -5.71 28.21 10.64
C GLU A 180 -6.38 27.36 11.75
N GLU A 181 -7.66 27.03 11.58
CA GLU A 181 -8.38 26.14 12.50
C GLU A 181 -7.80 24.72 12.44
N VAL A 182 -7.43 24.23 11.25
CA VAL A 182 -6.74 22.94 11.11
C VAL A 182 -5.41 22.94 11.89
N PHE A 183 -4.61 23.99 11.78
CA PHE A 183 -3.34 24.08 12.52
C PHE A 183 -3.56 24.21 14.02
N LYS A 184 -4.60 24.92 14.47
CA LYS A 184 -4.99 24.97 15.89
C LYS A 184 -5.38 23.58 16.41
N PHE A 185 -6.16 22.84 15.65
CA PHE A 185 -6.55 21.47 15.99
C PHE A 185 -5.31 20.55 16.09
N GLN A 186 -4.41 20.61 15.11
CA GLN A 186 -3.18 19.83 15.10
C GLN A 186 -2.29 20.14 16.32
N LYS A 187 -2.09 21.43 16.62
CA LYS A 187 -1.31 21.88 17.76
C LYS A 187 -1.93 21.42 19.09
N LYS A 188 -3.24 21.65 19.25
CA LYS A 188 -4.02 21.23 20.45
C LYS A 188 -3.81 19.74 20.76
N TRP A 189 -3.94 18.89 19.74
CA TRP A 189 -3.81 17.45 19.94
C TRP A 189 -2.36 16.95 19.97
N GLY A 190 -1.45 17.65 19.34
CA GLY A 190 -0.02 17.42 19.49
C GLY A 190 0.44 17.55 20.94
N GLU A 191 -0.07 18.57 21.66
CA GLU A 191 0.21 18.82 23.07
C GLU A 191 -0.56 17.85 24.01
N LYS A 192 -1.81 17.53 23.67
CA LYS A 192 -2.71 16.72 24.50
C LYS A 192 -2.69 15.21 24.21
N ARG A 193 -1.95 14.73 23.21
CA ARG A 193 -1.98 13.32 22.76
C ARG A 193 -1.68 12.31 23.89
N GLU A 194 -0.88 12.70 24.89
CA GLU A 194 -0.54 11.81 26.00
C GLU A 194 -1.69 11.67 27.04
N THR A 195 -2.68 12.55 27.02
CA THR A 195 -3.85 12.48 27.91
C THR A 195 -4.92 11.51 27.39
N LEU A 196 -4.82 11.08 26.13
CA LEU A 196 -5.76 10.13 25.54
C LEU A 196 -5.46 8.69 26.03
N PRO A 197 -6.50 7.88 26.23
CA PRO A 197 -6.33 6.48 26.61
C PRO A 197 -5.75 5.61 25.47
N TYR A 198 -5.75 6.10 24.24
CA TYR A 198 -5.21 5.46 23.04
C TYR A 198 -4.10 6.32 22.41
N GLU A 199 -3.36 5.74 21.47
CA GLU A 199 -2.31 6.45 20.73
C GLU A 199 -2.81 7.05 19.42
N ILE A 200 -2.28 8.25 19.12
CA ILE A 200 -2.50 8.97 17.86
C ILE A 200 -1.14 9.42 17.32
N ASP A 201 -0.93 9.31 16.00
CA ASP A 201 0.32 9.71 15.34
C ASP A 201 0.21 11.01 14.54
N GLY A 202 -0.98 11.62 14.52
CA GLY A 202 -1.28 12.84 13.79
C GLY A 202 -2.76 13.16 13.77
N ILE A 203 -3.15 13.93 12.78
CA ILE A 203 -4.54 14.19 12.40
C ILE A 203 -4.75 13.79 10.94
N VAL A 204 -5.98 13.53 10.55
CA VAL A 204 -6.39 13.44 9.14
C VAL A 204 -7.21 14.68 8.83
N VAL A 205 -6.82 15.39 7.78
CA VAL A 205 -7.52 16.58 7.28
C VAL A 205 -8.23 16.20 5.99
N ILE A 206 -9.53 16.35 5.95
CA ILE A 206 -10.40 15.90 4.86
C ILE A 206 -11.16 17.12 4.31
N LEU A 207 -11.35 17.21 2.99
CA LEU A 207 -12.28 18.15 2.42
C LEU A 207 -13.69 17.76 2.84
N ASN A 208 -14.36 18.65 3.60
CA ASN A 208 -15.65 18.33 4.21
C ASN A 208 -16.78 18.21 3.17
N ASN A 209 -16.70 18.91 2.04
CA ASN A 209 -17.70 18.83 0.98
C ASN A 209 -17.48 17.58 0.12
N GLU A 210 -18.48 16.70 0.04
CA GLU A 210 -18.42 15.44 -0.70
C GLU A 210 -18.18 15.65 -2.21
N GLY A 211 -18.82 16.64 -2.82
CA GLY A 211 -18.60 16.98 -4.22
C GLY A 211 -17.17 17.43 -4.51
N ASP A 212 -16.53 18.16 -3.60
CA ASP A 212 -15.13 18.57 -3.71
C ASP A 212 -14.20 17.38 -3.48
N PHE A 213 -14.56 16.51 -2.54
CA PHE A 213 -13.82 15.28 -2.25
C PHE A 213 -13.75 14.38 -3.48
N GLN A 214 -14.88 14.12 -4.12
CA GLN A 214 -14.96 13.29 -5.33
C GLN A 214 -14.23 13.94 -6.52
N ARG A 215 -14.36 15.26 -6.71
CA ARG A 215 -13.65 15.98 -7.79
C ARG A 215 -12.14 15.96 -7.65
N ALA A 216 -11.61 15.91 -6.43
CA ALA A 216 -10.16 15.84 -6.20
C ALA A 216 -9.56 14.52 -6.72
N GLY A 217 -10.35 13.44 -6.76
CA GLY A 217 -9.94 12.14 -7.28
C GLY A 217 -8.94 11.41 -6.39
N VAL A 218 -8.30 10.38 -6.97
CA VAL A 218 -7.40 9.45 -6.27
C VAL A 218 -6.04 9.46 -6.96
N ILE A 219 -4.95 9.35 -6.20
CA ILE A 219 -3.59 9.07 -6.70
C ILE A 219 -3.15 7.72 -6.14
N GLY A 220 -2.91 6.75 -7.01
CA GLY A 220 -2.61 5.38 -6.59
C GLY A 220 -3.77 4.80 -5.77
N LYS A 221 -3.56 4.60 -4.47
CA LYS A 221 -4.56 4.04 -3.54
C LYS A 221 -5.08 5.06 -2.51
N ALA A 222 -4.73 6.34 -2.66
CA ALA A 222 -5.05 7.38 -1.69
C ALA A 222 -5.90 8.50 -2.28
N PRO A 223 -6.98 8.95 -1.61
CA PRO A 223 -7.75 10.10 -2.05
C PRO A 223 -6.89 11.38 -1.93
N ARG A 224 -6.96 12.25 -2.94
CA ARG A 224 -6.26 13.55 -2.93
C ARG A 224 -6.90 14.54 -1.96
N ALA A 225 -8.15 14.32 -1.61
CA ALA A 225 -8.93 15.18 -0.72
C ALA A 225 -8.73 14.88 0.77
N ALA A 226 -7.89 13.90 1.12
CA ALA A 226 -7.57 13.56 2.50
C ALA A 226 -6.05 13.50 2.71
N ILE A 227 -5.55 14.20 3.72
CA ILE A 227 -4.13 14.28 4.03
C ILE A 227 -3.89 13.93 5.50
N ALA A 228 -2.98 12.99 5.75
CA ALA A 228 -2.48 12.74 7.08
C ALA A 228 -1.41 13.77 7.46
N TYR A 229 -1.69 14.58 8.47
CA TYR A 229 -0.74 15.54 9.03
C TYR A 229 -0.22 15.01 10.36
N LYS A 230 0.98 14.45 10.33
CA LYS A 230 1.57 13.79 11.49
C LYS A 230 2.11 14.80 12.49
N PHE A 231 2.11 14.42 13.77
CA PHE A 231 2.80 15.17 14.81
C PHE A 231 4.31 15.08 14.62
N SER A 232 5.03 16.02 15.22
CA SER A 232 6.49 15.94 15.28
C SER A 232 6.90 14.60 15.92
N ALA A 233 7.85 13.94 15.27
CA ALA A 233 8.37 12.66 15.73
C ALA A 233 8.98 12.81 17.13
N LYS A 234 8.80 11.79 18.00
CA LYS A 234 9.53 11.73 19.25
C LYS A 234 11.00 11.49 18.96
N GLU A 235 11.87 12.20 19.65
CA GLU A 235 13.31 12.13 19.50
C GLU A 235 13.99 11.64 20.78
N ALA A 236 15.14 11.02 20.62
CA ALA A 236 16.03 10.69 21.74
C ALA A 236 17.48 10.75 21.29
N THR A 237 18.36 10.99 22.27
CA THR A 237 19.80 11.06 22.04
C THR A 237 20.44 9.70 22.31
N THR A 238 21.32 9.24 21.42
CA THR A 238 22.09 8.01 21.57
C THR A 238 23.46 8.12 20.89
N GLN A 239 24.31 7.09 21.07
CA GLN A 239 25.65 7.05 20.48
C GLN A 239 25.73 6.01 19.37
N VAL A 240 26.37 6.36 18.26
CA VAL A 240 26.69 5.46 17.15
C VAL A 240 27.91 4.61 17.52
N LEU A 241 27.71 3.31 17.66
CA LEU A 241 28.75 2.36 18.04
C LEU A 241 29.54 1.87 16.81
N ASP A 242 28.84 1.67 15.69
CA ASP A 242 29.41 1.15 14.45
C ASP A 242 28.52 1.53 13.24
N ILE A 243 29.06 1.42 12.04
CA ILE A 243 28.30 1.54 10.78
C ILE A 243 28.57 0.29 9.95
N GLN A 244 27.56 -0.56 9.82
CA GLN A 244 27.59 -1.80 9.06
C GLN A 244 27.00 -1.61 7.66
N VAL A 245 27.51 -2.36 6.68
CA VAL A 245 27.01 -2.30 5.31
C VAL A 245 26.21 -3.57 4.99
N GLN A 246 24.96 -3.38 4.58
CA GLN A 246 24.09 -4.45 4.09
C GLN A 246 24.05 -4.43 2.56
N VAL A 247 23.88 -5.62 1.96
CA VAL A 247 23.80 -5.77 0.50
C VAL A 247 22.36 -6.21 0.14
N GLY A 248 21.65 -5.34 -0.54
CA GLY A 248 20.29 -5.59 -0.96
C GLY A 248 20.17 -6.39 -2.27
N ARG A 249 18.95 -6.71 -2.67
CA ARG A 249 18.57 -7.50 -3.85
C ARG A 249 19.21 -7.01 -5.15
N THR A 250 19.27 -5.71 -5.37
CA THR A 250 19.87 -5.09 -6.56
C THR A 250 21.39 -4.98 -6.49
N GLY A 251 22.01 -5.49 -5.42
CA GLY A 251 23.42 -5.31 -5.12
C GLY A 251 23.75 -3.99 -4.44
N ALA A 252 22.77 -3.14 -4.16
CA ALA A 252 22.98 -1.86 -3.48
C ALA A 252 23.56 -2.10 -2.08
N LEU A 253 24.60 -1.35 -1.74
CA LEU A 253 25.22 -1.33 -0.44
C LEU A 253 24.57 -0.22 0.40
N THR A 254 23.82 -0.63 1.42
CA THR A 254 23.12 0.30 2.32
C THR A 254 23.83 0.34 3.68
N PRO A 255 24.40 1.49 4.07
CA PRO A 255 24.97 1.65 5.40
C PRO A 255 23.87 1.74 6.47
N VAL A 256 24.09 1.07 7.61
CA VAL A 256 23.18 1.00 8.75
C VAL A 256 23.98 1.35 10.00
N ALA A 257 23.57 2.39 10.71
CA ALA A 257 24.13 2.73 12.01
C ALA A 257 23.71 1.70 13.06
N VAL A 258 24.67 1.16 13.78
CA VAL A 258 24.49 0.39 15.01
C VAL A 258 24.67 1.34 16.17
N MET A 259 23.65 1.48 17.03
CA MET A 259 23.62 2.48 18.07
C MET A 259 23.45 1.83 19.45
N LYS A 260 23.86 2.55 20.48
CA LYS A 260 23.50 2.21 21.83
C LYS A 260 21.96 2.18 21.94
N PRO A 261 21.35 1.08 22.45
CA PRO A 261 19.91 0.98 22.51
C PRO A 261 19.27 2.17 23.23
N VAL A 262 18.30 2.81 22.59
CA VAL A 262 17.59 3.97 23.13
C VAL A 262 16.08 3.82 22.90
N ARG A 263 15.28 4.31 23.83
CA ARG A 263 13.83 4.23 23.78
C ARG A 263 13.25 5.48 23.09
N VAL A 264 12.54 5.29 21.97
CA VAL A 264 11.89 6.37 21.22
C VAL A 264 10.45 5.94 20.91
N GLY A 265 9.47 6.73 21.36
CA GLY A 265 8.05 6.44 21.09
C GLY A 265 7.62 5.03 21.53
N GLY A 266 8.08 4.59 22.73
CA GLY A 266 7.73 3.28 23.31
C GLY A 266 8.51 2.08 22.76
N VAL A 267 9.35 2.26 21.73
CA VAL A 267 10.15 1.19 21.10
C VAL A 267 11.63 1.41 21.35
N THR A 268 12.38 0.34 21.61
CA THR A 268 13.84 0.39 21.73
C THR A 268 14.48 0.30 20.35
N ILE A 269 15.25 1.31 19.99
CA ILE A 269 15.98 1.43 18.72
C ILE A 269 17.46 1.16 19.00
N SER A 270 18.06 0.26 18.22
CA SER A 270 19.50 -0.02 18.23
C SER A 270 20.12 0.04 16.83
N ARG A 271 19.30 0.22 15.80
CA ARG A 271 19.75 0.31 14.41
C ARG A 271 18.95 1.36 13.65
N SER A 272 19.62 2.10 12.75
CA SER A 272 18.98 3.07 11.86
C SER A 272 19.60 2.99 10.47
N THR A 273 18.76 3.02 9.42
CA THR A 273 19.29 3.15 8.06
C THR A 273 19.95 4.51 7.86
N LEU A 274 21.05 4.53 7.13
CA LEU A 274 21.72 5.75 6.67
C LEU A 274 21.54 5.95 5.16
N HIS A 275 20.61 5.21 4.55
CA HIS A 275 20.22 5.26 3.15
C HIS A 275 21.39 5.03 2.17
N ASN A 276 22.38 5.92 2.13
CA ASN A 276 23.55 5.86 1.27
C ASN A 276 24.75 6.59 1.90
N TYR A 277 25.89 6.59 1.21
CA TYR A 277 27.09 7.26 1.70
C TYR A 277 26.98 8.79 1.71
N ASP A 278 26.28 9.35 0.75
CA ASP A 278 26.11 10.81 0.63
C ASP A 278 25.30 11.36 1.82
N GLU A 279 24.36 10.59 2.37
CA GLU A 279 23.65 10.95 3.60
C GLU A 279 24.57 10.97 4.83
N ILE A 280 25.52 10.04 4.92
CA ILE A 280 26.54 10.06 6.00
C ILE A 280 27.38 11.32 5.89
N GLN A 281 27.77 11.72 4.67
CA GLN A 281 28.53 12.94 4.42
C GLN A 281 27.70 14.19 4.73
N ARG A 282 26.42 14.23 4.32
CA ARG A 282 25.51 15.33 4.60
C ARG A 282 25.32 15.57 6.09
N LEU A 283 25.20 14.50 6.87
CA LEU A 283 25.11 14.56 8.33
C LEU A 283 26.46 14.85 9.00
N GLY A 284 27.57 14.70 8.29
CA GLY A 284 28.92 14.72 8.86
C GLY A 284 29.12 13.64 9.92
N LEU A 285 28.42 12.49 9.79
CA LEU A 285 28.34 11.43 10.79
C LEU A 285 29.65 10.63 10.86
N LYS A 286 30.12 10.39 12.08
CA LYS A 286 31.25 9.53 12.41
C LYS A 286 30.84 8.41 13.36
N ILE A 287 31.57 7.30 13.34
CA ILE A 287 31.45 6.25 14.35
C ILE A 287 31.95 6.82 15.67
N GLY A 288 31.15 6.69 16.71
CA GLY A 288 31.42 7.29 18.04
C GLY A 288 30.58 8.54 18.32
N ASP A 289 29.97 9.16 17.30
CA ASP A 289 29.16 10.37 17.46
C ASP A 289 27.94 10.14 18.34
N THR A 290 27.60 11.19 19.09
CA THR A 290 26.29 11.32 19.75
C THR A 290 25.31 11.93 18.74
N VAL A 291 24.15 11.29 18.57
CA VAL A 291 23.16 11.62 17.54
C VAL A 291 21.76 11.74 18.13
N ILE A 292 20.92 12.53 17.47
CA ILE A 292 19.47 12.56 17.72
C ILE A 292 18.82 11.58 16.74
N VAL A 293 18.01 10.66 17.30
CA VAL A 293 17.26 9.66 16.56
C VAL A 293 15.78 9.92 16.71
N SER A 294 15.07 9.95 15.60
CA SER A 294 13.62 10.01 15.53
C SER A 294 13.06 8.78 14.84
N ARG A 295 11.74 8.61 14.90
CA ARG A 295 11.02 7.59 14.11
C ARG A 295 10.18 8.30 13.05
N ALA A 296 10.63 8.30 11.80
CA ALA A 296 9.85 8.84 10.70
C ALA A 296 8.51 8.11 10.59
N GLY A 297 7.41 8.87 10.74
CA GLY A 297 6.05 8.33 10.72
C GLY A 297 5.77 7.31 11.83
N ASP A 298 6.48 7.39 12.95
CA ASP A 298 6.44 6.44 14.07
C ASP A 298 6.79 4.98 13.71
N VAL A 299 7.41 4.74 12.55
CA VAL A 299 7.74 3.40 12.05
C VAL A 299 9.24 3.21 11.83
N ILE A 300 9.89 4.04 11.01
CA ILE A 300 11.27 3.84 10.57
C ILE A 300 12.23 4.71 11.39
N PRO A 301 13.24 4.11 12.08
CA PRO A 301 14.27 4.87 12.77
C PRO A 301 15.13 5.67 11.78
N GLN A 302 15.37 6.94 12.10
CA GLN A 302 16.19 7.86 11.31
C GLN A 302 17.07 8.70 12.23
N ILE A 303 18.35 8.87 11.87
CA ILE A 303 19.23 9.86 12.49
C ILE A 303 18.91 11.22 11.86
N THR A 304 18.47 12.18 12.68
CA THR A 304 18.08 13.52 12.21
C THR A 304 19.21 14.52 12.32
N SER A 305 20.06 14.39 13.34
CA SER A 305 21.20 15.29 13.53
C SER A 305 22.33 14.63 14.30
N VAL A 306 23.53 15.19 14.16
CA VAL A 306 24.75 14.85 14.89
C VAL A 306 25.07 15.98 15.87
N LEU A 307 25.28 15.64 17.13
CA LEU A 307 25.67 16.59 18.17
C LEU A 307 27.20 16.75 18.17
N THR A 308 27.71 17.55 17.23
CA THR A 308 29.15 17.73 17.00
C THR A 308 29.89 18.30 18.21
N ASP A 309 29.21 19.11 19.02
CA ASP A 309 29.76 19.72 20.24
C ASP A 309 30.08 18.70 21.34
N LEU A 310 29.51 17.49 21.23
CA LEU A 310 29.79 16.38 22.15
C LEU A 310 30.94 15.47 21.69
N ARG A 311 31.61 15.81 20.59
CA ARG A 311 32.77 15.04 20.10
C ARG A 311 33.94 15.11 21.04
N THR A 312 34.59 13.97 21.24
CA THR A 312 35.77 13.81 22.13
C THR A 312 37.09 13.77 21.35
N GLY A 313 37.04 13.82 20.00
CA GLY A 313 38.20 13.66 19.11
C GLY A 313 38.56 12.19 18.81
N LYS A 314 37.82 11.23 19.37
CA LYS A 314 38.03 9.78 19.16
C LYS A 314 37.13 9.20 18.07
N GLU A 315 36.27 10.02 17.48
CA GLU A 315 35.29 9.63 16.48
C GLU A 315 35.99 9.29 15.15
N LYS A 316 35.57 8.17 14.54
CA LYS A 316 36.20 7.64 13.32
C LYS A 316 35.34 7.91 12.10
N ASN A 317 35.96 8.38 11.02
CA ASN A 317 35.29 8.52 9.73
C ASN A 317 34.93 7.14 9.17
N PHE A 318 33.67 7.00 8.72
CA PHE A 318 33.26 5.83 7.97
C PHE A 318 33.67 5.98 6.49
N LYS A 319 34.12 4.89 5.89
CA LYS A 319 34.42 4.80 4.46
C LYS A 319 33.66 3.63 3.87
N MET A 320 33.00 3.85 2.74
CA MET A 320 32.36 2.74 2.01
C MET A 320 33.43 1.71 1.60
N PRO A 321 33.13 0.41 1.79
CA PRO A 321 34.08 -0.63 1.37
C PRO A 321 34.23 -0.64 -0.16
N LYS A 322 35.48 -0.82 -0.64
CA LYS A 322 35.78 -0.98 -2.07
C LYS A 322 35.39 -2.35 -2.59
N THR A 323 35.21 -3.31 -1.70
CA THR A 323 34.79 -4.68 -2.00
C THR A 323 33.53 -5.03 -1.25
N CYS A 324 32.71 -5.90 -1.84
CA CYS A 324 31.47 -6.38 -1.23
C CYS A 324 31.77 -7.17 0.05
N PRO A 325 31.14 -6.85 1.18
CA PRO A 325 31.40 -7.56 2.45
C PRO A 325 30.97 -9.04 2.44
N ILE A 326 30.19 -9.47 1.44
CA ILE A 326 29.69 -10.84 1.36
C ILE A 326 30.48 -11.70 0.37
N CYS A 327 30.81 -11.16 -0.83
CA CYS A 327 31.45 -11.95 -1.89
C CYS A 327 32.81 -11.41 -2.34
N ALA A 328 33.34 -10.40 -1.65
CA ALA A 328 34.63 -9.74 -1.91
C ALA A 328 34.79 -9.14 -3.33
N SER A 329 33.80 -9.19 -4.19
CA SER A 329 33.83 -8.58 -5.53
C SER A 329 33.83 -7.06 -5.45
N LEU A 330 34.30 -6.38 -6.50
CA LEU A 330 34.40 -4.94 -6.57
C LEU A 330 33.03 -4.27 -6.34
N VAL A 331 33.07 -3.13 -5.67
CA VAL A 331 31.93 -2.21 -5.50
C VAL A 331 32.15 -1.01 -6.41
N LYS A 332 31.13 -0.68 -7.21
CA LYS A 332 31.13 0.52 -8.06
C LYS A 332 29.99 1.44 -7.64
N LYS A 333 30.22 2.75 -7.72
CA LYS A 333 29.16 3.76 -7.58
C LYS A 333 28.45 3.89 -8.93
N ASP A 334 27.12 4.01 -8.94
CA ASP A 334 26.35 4.26 -10.16
C ASP A 334 26.81 5.60 -10.77
N GLU A 335 26.95 5.69 -12.09
CA GLU A 335 27.51 6.86 -12.80
C GLU A 335 26.70 8.15 -12.52
N ASP A 336 25.39 8.05 -12.58
CA ASP A 336 24.45 9.16 -12.33
C ASP A 336 23.79 9.10 -10.94
N GLY A 337 24.35 8.37 -10.00
CA GLY A 337 23.66 8.05 -8.75
C GLY A 337 24.50 8.12 -7.50
N VAL A 338 23.82 8.06 -6.37
CA VAL A 338 24.39 8.04 -5.01
C VAL A 338 24.63 6.62 -4.47
N ILE A 339 24.23 5.58 -5.25
CA ILE A 339 24.21 4.20 -4.78
C ILE A 339 25.50 3.48 -5.17
N CYS A 340 26.17 2.85 -4.19
CA CYS A 340 27.26 1.93 -4.42
C CYS A 340 26.71 0.51 -4.59
N ARG A 341 27.17 -0.25 -5.59
CA ARG A 341 26.69 -1.61 -5.87
C ARG A 341 27.81 -2.63 -5.96
N CYS A 342 27.53 -3.83 -5.46
CA CYS A 342 28.33 -5.02 -5.76
C CYS A 342 28.22 -5.36 -7.25
N THR A 343 29.36 -5.49 -7.94
CA THR A 343 29.39 -5.81 -9.38
C THR A 343 29.06 -7.28 -9.68
N ASN A 344 29.17 -8.16 -8.69
CA ASN A 344 28.88 -9.57 -8.86
C ASN A 344 27.35 -9.82 -8.89
N LYS A 345 26.84 -10.15 -10.07
CA LYS A 345 25.43 -10.52 -10.26
C LYS A 345 25.03 -11.82 -9.55
N GLN A 346 26.00 -12.67 -9.21
CA GLN A 346 25.82 -13.95 -8.49
C GLN A 346 26.19 -13.85 -7.00
N CYS A 347 26.27 -12.64 -6.46
CA CYS A 347 26.52 -12.45 -5.03
C CYS A 347 25.45 -13.18 -4.20
N PHE A 348 25.89 -13.99 -3.24
CA PHE A 348 25.00 -14.75 -2.36
C PHE A 348 23.94 -13.87 -1.65
N ALA A 349 24.34 -12.69 -1.19
CA ALA A 349 23.39 -11.75 -0.59
C ALA A 349 22.30 -11.29 -1.58
N ARG A 350 22.65 -11.03 -2.84
CA ARG A 350 21.65 -10.67 -3.87
C ARG A 350 20.67 -11.80 -4.14
N ASN A 351 21.20 -13.03 -4.24
CA ASN A 351 20.37 -14.21 -4.46
C ASN A 351 19.39 -14.45 -3.29
N ARG A 352 19.91 -14.34 -2.07
CA ARG A 352 19.09 -14.48 -0.85
C ARG A 352 17.97 -13.44 -0.80
N GLU A 353 18.27 -12.19 -1.03
CA GLU A 353 17.27 -11.11 -1.05
C GLU A 353 16.27 -11.24 -2.22
N HIS A 354 16.72 -11.79 -3.35
CA HIS A 354 15.83 -12.13 -4.46
C HIS A 354 14.84 -13.24 -4.09
N LEU A 355 15.29 -14.27 -3.37
CA LEU A 355 14.41 -15.33 -2.84
C LEU A 355 13.37 -14.78 -1.86
N TYR A 356 13.76 -13.89 -0.94
CA TYR A 356 12.81 -13.25 -0.02
C TYR A 356 11.74 -12.45 -0.76
N HIS A 357 12.17 -11.71 -1.80
CA HIS A 357 11.26 -10.97 -2.66
C HIS A 357 10.31 -11.89 -3.42
N PHE A 358 10.83 -12.96 -4.02
CA PHE A 358 10.08 -13.92 -4.83
C PHE A 358 8.94 -14.58 -4.06
N VAL A 359 9.15 -14.95 -2.80
CA VAL A 359 8.12 -15.60 -1.96
C VAL A 359 7.22 -14.58 -1.22
N SER A 360 7.48 -13.29 -1.35
CA SER A 360 6.75 -12.23 -0.63
C SER A 360 5.27 -12.16 -1.02
N LYS A 361 4.46 -11.48 -0.18
CA LYS A 361 3.01 -11.35 -0.35
C LYS A 361 2.60 -10.75 -1.71
N ALA A 362 3.35 -9.77 -2.21
CA ALA A 362 3.08 -9.12 -3.50
C ALA A 362 3.56 -9.94 -4.72
N ALA A 363 4.38 -10.98 -4.49
CA ALA A 363 4.89 -11.89 -5.51
C ALA A 363 4.14 -13.24 -5.43
N PHE A 364 4.83 -14.35 -5.16
CA PHE A 364 4.21 -15.68 -5.09
C PHE A 364 3.38 -15.94 -3.82
N ASP A 365 3.48 -15.10 -2.77
CA ASP A 365 2.76 -15.23 -1.48
C ASP A 365 2.86 -16.62 -0.83
N ILE A 366 4.04 -17.23 -0.83
CA ILE A 366 4.22 -18.57 -0.26
C ILE A 366 4.22 -18.47 1.27
N LYS A 367 3.07 -18.70 1.88
CA LYS A 367 2.87 -18.61 3.32
C LYS A 367 3.73 -19.62 4.07
N GLY A 368 4.37 -19.14 5.13
CA GLY A 368 5.25 -19.98 5.96
C GLY A 368 6.70 -20.02 5.49
N LEU A 369 7.01 -19.63 4.25
CA LEU A 369 8.36 -19.60 3.70
C LEU A 369 9.02 -18.23 3.90
N GLY A 370 9.34 -17.89 5.14
CA GLY A 370 9.99 -16.62 5.49
C GLY A 370 11.52 -16.67 5.42
N PRO A 371 12.20 -15.52 5.63
CA PRO A 371 13.67 -15.40 5.53
C PRO A 371 14.45 -16.48 6.28
N LYS A 372 14.05 -16.82 7.51
CA LYS A 372 14.74 -17.83 8.31
C LYS A 372 14.74 -19.24 7.70
N ILE A 373 13.67 -19.59 6.98
CA ILE A 373 13.56 -20.89 6.35
C ILE A 373 14.33 -20.90 5.03
N ILE A 374 14.23 -19.82 4.27
CA ILE A 374 15.00 -19.63 3.03
C ILE A 374 16.50 -19.67 3.33
N ASP A 375 16.97 -18.98 4.38
CA ASP A 375 18.38 -19.03 4.79
C ASP A 375 18.83 -20.46 5.04
N ARG A 376 18.04 -21.25 5.76
CA ARG A 376 18.37 -22.64 6.04
C ARG A 376 18.38 -23.51 4.80
N LEU A 377 17.41 -23.33 3.88
CA LEU A 377 17.40 -24.06 2.62
C LEU A 377 18.62 -23.74 1.76
N LEU A 378 19.09 -22.48 1.80
CA LEU A 378 20.33 -22.06 1.13
C LEU A 378 21.57 -22.64 1.83
N ASP A 379 21.65 -22.56 3.16
CA ASP A 379 22.78 -23.03 3.96
C ASP A 379 22.99 -24.54 3.81
N GLU A 380 21.89 -25.30 3.73
CA GLU A 380 21.90 -26.75 3.50
C GLU A 380 21.99 -27.14 1.99
N ASN A 381 22.17 -26.14 1.10
CA ASN A 381 22.25 -26.33 -0.36
C ASN A 381 21.04 -27.05 -0.99
N LEU A 382 19.87 -27.00 -0.34
CA LEU A 382 18.62 -27.58 -0.85
C LEU A 382 18.03 -26.76 -2.01
N ILE A 383 18.34 -25.48 -2.05
CA ILE A 383 17.94 -24.56 -3.13
C ILE A 383 19.15 -23.68 -3.55
N LYS A 384 19.20 -23.34 -4.82
CA LYS A 384 20.18 -22.38 -5.39
C LYS A 384 19.50 -21.13 -5.93
N ASP A 385 18.31 -21.27 -6.48
CA ASP A 385 17.48 -20.18 -6.98
C ASP A 385 16.00 -20.41 -6.62
N ALA A 386 15.14 -19.47 -7.02
CA ALA A 386 13.73 -19.51 -6.66
C ALA A 386 12.94 -20.62 -7.41
N ALA A 387 13.44 -21.12 -8.54
CA ALA A 387 12.80 -22.24 -9.25
C ALA A 387 12.94 -23.56 -8.46
N ASP A 388 14.06 -23.73 -7.74
CA ASP A 388 14.31 -24.93 -6.93
C ASP A 388 13.28 -25.10 -5.80
N LEU A 389 12.68 -23.99 -5.31
CA LEU A 389 11.64 -24.01 -4.28
C LEU A 389 10.47 -24.93 -4.63
N PHE A 390 10.10 -24.99 -5.90
CA PHE A 390 8.97 -25.80 -6.39
C PHE A 390 9.27 -27.29 -6.50
N ASN A 391 10.55 -27.68 -6.36
CA ASN A 391 11.04 -29.05 -6.39
C ASN A 391 11.37 -29.60 -5.00
N VAL A 392 11.36 -28.76 -3.94
CA VAL A 392 11.58 -29.17 -2.55
C VAL A 392 10.48 -30.16 -2.11
N LYS A 393 10.88 -31.22 -1.45
CA LYS A 393 10.00 -32.30 -0.93
C LYS A 393 9.87 -32.18 0.59
N GLU A 394 8.83 -32.83 1.14
CA GLU A 394 8.62 -32.88 2.60
C GLU A 394 9.82 -33.45 3.35
N GLY A 395 10.43 -34.53 2.80
CA GLY A 395 11.62 -35.14 3.39
C GLY A 395 12.80 -34.17 3.50
N ASP A 396 12.98 -33.27 2.54
CA ASP A 396 14.07 -32.28 2.57
C ASP A 396 13.88 -31.30 3.74
N LEU A 397 12.62 -30.87 3.99
CA LEU A 397 12.29 -29.98 5.10
C LEU A 397 12.31 -30.67 6.45
N ALA A 398 11.89 -31.95 6.53
CA ALA A 398 11.84 -32.71 7.77
C ALA A 398 13.24 -32.96 8.37
N THR A 399 14.29 -32.96 7.56
CA THR A 399 15.68 -33.10 8.02
C THR A 399 16.21 -31.84 8.72
N LEU A 400 15.54 -30.67 8.52
CA LEU A 400 15.96 -29.41 9.12
C LEU A 400 15.66 -29.40 10.62
N ALA A 401 16.66 -29.12 11.46
CA ALA A 401 16.50 -29.08 12.91
C ALA A 401 15.35 -28.14 13.35
N ARG A 402 14.51 -28.58 14.26
CA ARG A 402 13.30 -27.88 14.76
C ARG A 402 12.18 -27.75 13.72
N PHE A 403 12.21 -28.53 12.64
CA PHE A 403 11.12 -28.64 11.68
C PHE A 403 10.34 -29.91 11.99
N GLY A 404 9.06 -29.78 12.36
CA GLY A 404 8.19 -30.95 12.53
C GLY A 404 7.48 -31.31 11.21
N GLU A 405 7.11 -32.57 11.02
CA GLU A 405 6.42 -33.07 9.82
C GLU A 405 5.22 -32.20 9.40
N LYS A 406 4.35 -31.82 10.34
CA LYS A 406 3.19 -30.95 10.07
C LYS A 406 3.57 -29.55 9.53
N SER A 407 4.76 -29.05 9.90
CA SER A 407 5.23 -27.75 9.40
C SER A 407 5.81 -27.89 7.99
N ALA A 408 6.49 -29.00 7.71
CA ALA A 408 6.99 -29.33 6.37
C ALA A 408 5.81 -29.50 5.40
N GLU A 409 4.82 -30.33 5.75
CA GLU A 409 3.60 -30.54 4.97
C GLU A 409 2.89 -29.21 4.62
N LYS A 410 2.70 -28.32 5.60
CA LYS A 410 2.06 -27.01 5.38
C LYS A 410 2.83 -26.13 4.39
N ILE A 411 4.17 -26.12 4.46
CA ILE A 411 4.98 -25.32 3.55
C ILE A 411 4.94 -25.91 2.14
N ILE A 412 5.09 -27.22 1.99
CA ILE A 412 5.01 -27.88 0.69
C ILE A 412 3.62 -27.68 0.07
N SER A 413 2.56 -27.86 0.85
CA SER A 413 1.20 -27.56 0.40
C SER A 413 1.04 -26.11 -0.05
N SER A 414 1.63 -25.15 0.69
CA SER A 414 1.63 -23.74 0.31
C SER A 414 2.39 -23.51 -1.00
N ILE A 415 3.57 -24.09 -1.18
CA ILE A 415 4.36 -24.00 -2.43
C ILE A 415 3.56 -24.54 -3.61
N GLN A 416 2.97 -25.73 -3.49
CA GLN A 416 2.23 -26.36 -4.58
C GLN A 416 0.95 -25.58 -4.95
N LYS A 417 0.25 -25.04 -3.95
CA LYS A 417 -0.94 -24.21 -4.16
C LYS A 417 -0.64 -22.93 -4.95
N HIS A 418 0.56 -22.36 -4.83
CA HIS A 418 0.93 -21.10 -5.47
C HIS A 418 1.73 -21.29 -6.78
N LYS A 419 1.62 -22.45 -7.43
CA LYS A 419 2.11 -22.67 -8.81
C LYS A 419 1.28 -21.93 -9.86
N GLY A 420 0.03 -21.56 -9.56
CA GLY A 420 -0.78 -20.62 -10.32
C GLY A 420 -0.53 -19.19 -9.84
N ILE A 421 -0.21 -18.27 -10.73
CA ILE A 421 0.10 -16.87 -10.39
C ILE A 421 -0.38 -15.93 -11.50
N GLU A 422 -0.98 -14.80 -11.11
CA GLU A 422 -1.35 -13.73 -12.01
C GLU A 422 -0.13 -13.10 -12.68
N LEU A 423 -0.25 -12.73 -13.96
CA LEU A 423 0.86 -12.23 -14.77
C LEU A 423 1.60 -11.05 -14.12
N HIS A 424 0.88 -10.06 -13.57
CA HIS A 424 1.53 -8.90 -12.97
C HIS A 424 2.34 -9.28 -11.72
N ARG A 425 1.85 -10.19 -10.89
CA ARG A 425 2.57 -10.70 -9.72
C ARG A 425 3.79 -11.52 -10.12
N PHE A 426 3.66 -12.31 -11.18
CA PHE A 426 4.78 -13.04 -11.77
C PHE A 426 5.88 -12.07 -12.25
N LEU A 427 5.54 -11.06 -13.03
CA LEU A 427 6.48 -10.04 -13.50
C LEU A 427 7.15 -9.29 -12.34
N TYR A 428 6.39 -8.95 -11.31
CA TYR A 428 6.93 -8.33 -10.10
C TYR A 428 7.90 -9.26 -9.37
N SER A 429 7.58 -10.56 -9.27
CA SER A 429 8.40 -11.57 -8.58
C SER A 429 9.80 -11.73 -9.17
N LEU A 430 9.97 -11.45 -10.48
CA LEU A 430 11.26 -11.52 -11.17
C LEU A 430 12.29 -10.50 -10.65
N GLY A 431 11.83 -9.48 -9.93
CA GLY A 431 12.70 -8.51 -9.28
C GLY A 431 13.51 -7.65 -10.24
N ILE A 432 12.96 -7.35 -11.40
CA ILE A 432 13.58 -6.49 -12.43
C ILE A 432 13.84 -5.11 -11.83
N LEU A 433 15.02 -4.56 -12.07
CA LEU A 433 15.39 -3.23 -11.58
C LEU A 433 14.41 -2.18 -12.15
N HIS A 434 13.97 -1.23 -11.32
CA HIS A 434 12.99 -0.20 -11.65
C HIS A 434 11.55 -0.70 -11.94
N VAL A 435 11.29 -2.00 -11.87
CA VAL A 435 9.94 -2.56 -12.03
C VAL A 435 9.34 -2.81 -10.65
N GLY A 436 8.43 -1.94 -10.23
CA GLY A 436 7.58 -2.09 -9.04
C GLY A 436 6.25 -2.78 -9.36
N GLU A 437 5.36 -2.89 -8.37
CA GLU A 437 4.03 -3.48 -8.56
C GLU A 437 3.23 -2.77 -9.66
N GLU A 438 3.18 -1.43 -9.64
CA GLU A 438 2.43 -0.64 -10.62
C GLU A 438 2.96 -0.84 -12.05
N THR A 439 4.29 -0.81 -12.21
CA THR A 439 4.92 -1.06 -13.52
C THR A 439 4.64 -2.49 -14.01
N ALA A 440 4.65 -3.47 -13.12
CA ALA A 440 4.32 -4.86 -13.46
C ALA A 440 2.86 -5.00 -13.91
N ILE A 441 1.92 -4.27 -13.28
CA ILE A 441 0.51 -4.21 -13.69
C ILE A 441 0.37 -3.60 -15.08
N LEU A 442 1.04 -2.47 -15.35
CA LEU A 442 0.99 -1.81 -16.65
C LEU A 442 1.52 -2.72 -17.76
N LEU A 443 2.68 -3.35 -17.51
CA LEU A 443 3.29 -4.29 -18.46
C LEU A 443 2.40 -5.52 -18.70
N ALA A 444 1.81 -6.09 -17.64
CA ALA A 444 0.89 -7.22 -17.76
C ALA A 444 -0.37 -6.88 -18.58
N ARG A 445 -0.94 -5.71 -18.38
CA ARG A 445 -2.08 -5.20 -19.16
C ARG A 445 -1.73 -5.06 -20.63
N GLU A 446 -0.55 -4.51 -20.95
CA GLU A 446 -0.13 -4.35 -22.34
C GLU A 446 0.09 -5.69 -23.02
N ILE A 447 0.73 -6.64 -22.36
CA ILE A 447 0.91 -8.00 -22.85
C ILE A 447 -0.47 -8.67 -23.09
N SER A 448 -1.41 -8.50 -22.16
CA SER A 448 -2.76 -9.09 -22.28
C SER A 448 -3.59 -8.50 -23.42
N LYS A 449 -3.37 -7.23 -23.81
CA LYS A 449 -4.03 -6.60 -24.97
C LYS A 449 -3.63 -7.22 -26.32
N SER A 450 -2.44 -7.80 -26.39
CA SER A 450 -1.93 -8.39 -27.63
C SER A 450 -2.69 -9.65 -28.09
N GLN A 451 -3.77 -10.06 -27.39
CA GLN A 451 -4.60 -11.25 -27.65
C GLN A 451 -3.81 -12.57 -27.73
N ILE A 452 -2.54 -12.55 -27.36
CA ILE A 452 -1.72 -13.75 -27.30
C ILE A 452 -2.01 -14.43 -25.98
N THR A 453 -2.68 -15.57 -26.02
CA THR A 453 -2.92 -16.39 -24.83
C THR A 453 -1.58 -16.81 -24.26
N ILE A 454 -1.26 -16.33 -23.04
CA ILE A 454 -0.06 -16.76 -22.31
C ILE A 454 -0.37 -18.15 -21.77
N SER A 455 -0.17 -19.17 -22.59
CA SER A 455 -0.42 -20.56 -22.19
C SER A 455 0.71 -21.13 -21.34
N ASN A 456 1.91 -20.57 -21.45
CA ASN A 456 3.10 -21.01 -20.72
C ASN A 456 4.20 -19.93 -20.67
N ILE A 457 5.21 -20.17 -19.86
CA ILE A 457 6.35 -19.27 -19.67
C ILE A 457 7.15 -19.04 -20.96
N ASN A 458 7.23 -20.02 -21.84
CA ASN A 458 7.98 -19.88 -23.10
C ASN A 458 7.33 -18.85 -24.02
N ASN A 459 5.99 -18.79 -24.07
CA ASN A 459 5.28 -17.76 -24.82
C ASN A 459 5.54 -16.37 -24.24
N LEU A 460 5.55 -16.23 -22.91
CA LEU A 460 5.88 -14.97 -22.26
C LEU A 460 7.32 -14.52 -22.58
N ILE A 461 8.29 -15.45 -22.54
CA ILE A 461 9.68 -15.16 -22.92
C ILE A 461 9.73 -14.62 -24.35
N LYS A 462 9.04 -15.26 -25.29
CA LYS A 462 9.01 -14.82 -26.69
C LYS A 462 8.43 -13.41 -26.81
N ILE A 463 7.25 -13.17 -26.24
CA ILE A 463 6.56 -11.86 -26.29
C ILE A 463 7.50 -10.74 -25.78
N LEU A 464 8.11 -10.93 -24.60
CA LEU A 464 8.93 -9.91 -23.97
C LEU A 464 10.30 -9.70 -24.63
N ARG A 465 10.83 -10.72 -25.32
CA ARG A 465 12.05 -10.57 -26.14
C ARG A 465 11.77 -9.90 -27.47
N ASP A 466 10.58 -10.07 -28.03
CA ASP A 466 10.18 -9.44 -29.29
C ASP A 466 9.76 -7.97 -29.09
N MET A 467 9.59 -7.51 -27.84
CA MET A 467 9.33 -6.10 -27.52
C MET A 467 10.60 -5.27 -27.67
N THR A 468 10.54 -4.24 -28.51
CA THR A 468 11.63 -3.27 -28.64
C THR A 468 11.62 -2.23 -27.53
N LEU A 469 12.72 -1.48 -27.36
CA LEU A 469 12.79 -0.38 -26.38
C LEU A 469 11.71 0.67 -26.63
N GLU A 470 11.44 0.99 -27.90
CA GLU A 470 10.43 1.97 -28.31
C GLU A 470 9.05 1.51 -27.89
N LYS A 471 8.68 0.24 -28.17
CA LYS A 471 7.38 -0.32 -27.76
C LYS A 471 7.20 -0.33 -26.24
N LEU A 472 8.26 -0.60 -25.48
CA LEU A 472 8.20 -0.54 -24.03
C LEU A 472 7.99 0.90 -23.53
N GLN A 473 8.55 1.91 -24.21
CA GLN A 473 8.38 3.32 -23.88
C GLN A 473 7.03 3.90 -24.33
N GLU A 474 6.31 3.25 -25.23
CA GLU A 474 4.93 3.61 -25.58
C GLU A 474 3.93 3.29 -24.46
N ILE A 475 4.31 2.41 -23.53
CA ILE A 475 3.48 2.08 -22.36
C ILE A 475 3.50 3.29 -21.39
N PRO A 476 2.33 3.85 -21.02
CA PRO A 476 2.27 4.96 -20.08
C PRO A 476 3.05 4.67 -18.80
N ASP A 477 3.77 5.66 -18.28
CA ASP A 477 4.60 5.59 -17.07
C ASP A 477 5.81 4.64 -17.15
N ILE A 478 6.14 4.10 -18.32
CA ILE A 478 7.39 3.38 -18.57
C ILE A 478 8.38 4.29 -19.30
N GLY A 479 9.23 4.95 -18.51
CA GLY A 479 10.31 5.80 -19.06
C GLY A 479 11.52 5.00 -19.57
N PRO A 480 12.50 5.67 -20.20
CA PRO A 480 13.66 5.03 -20.85
C PRO A 480 14.45 4.08 -19.93
N LYS A 481 14.72 4.47 -18.68
CA LYS A 481 15.47 3.64 -17.70
C LYS A 481 14.72 2.36 -17.32
N VAL A 482 13.40 2.42 -17.23
CA VAL A 482 12.55 1.26 -16.93
C VAL A 482 12.48 0.32 -18.13
N ALA A 483 12.26 0.88 -19.33
CA ALA A 483 12.24 0.12 -20.59
C ALA A 483 13.57 -0.63 -20.81
N GLU A 484 14.70 0.05 -20.61
CA GLU A 484 16.02 -0.55 -20.72
C GLU A 484 16.22 -1.68 -19.70
N SER A 485 15.75 -1.51 -18.46
CA SER A 485 15.83 -2.54 -17.42
C SER A 485 15.05 -3.79 -17.80
N ILE A 486 13.82 -3.63 -18.34
CA ILE A 486 12.98 -4.74 -18.80
C ILE A 486 13.65 -5.43 -19.99
N TYR A 487 14.02 -4.68 -21.01
CA TYR A 487 14.67 -5.18 -22.22
C TYR A 487 15.92 -6.01 -21.91
N ASN A 488 16.86 -5.43 -21.15
CA ASN A 488 18.12 -6.09 -20.79
C ASN A 488 17.90 -7.33 -19.92
N TRP A 489 16.86 -7.35 -19.07
CA TRP A 489 16.55 -8.49 -18.23
C TRP A 489 16.11 -9.71 -19.04
N PHE A 490 15.21 -9.54 -20.02
CA PHE A 490 14.72 -10.62 -20.88
C PHE A 490 15.70 -11.03 -21.97
N HIS A 491 16.68 -10.19 -22.30
CA HIS A 491 17.77 -10.55 -23.22
C HIS A 491 18.98 -11.19 -22.54
N ASN A 492 18.98 -11.28 -21.21
CA ASN A 492 20.03 -11.98 -20.48
C ASN A 492 19.79 -13.50 -20.47
N SER A 493 20.76 -14.28 -21.00
CA SER A 493 20.64 -15.74 -21.13
C SER A 493 20.38 -16.45 -19.80
N LYS A 494 21.02 -16.04 -18.69
CA LYS A 494 20.82 -16.62 -17.36
C LYS A 494 19.40 -16.42 -16.83
N ASN A 495 18.82 -15.24 -17.09
CA ASN A 495 17.43 -14.97 -16.69
C ASN A 495 16.44 -15.79 -17.52
N VAL A 496 16.73 -15.98 -18.81
CA VAL A 496 15.93 -16.86 -19.69
C VAL A 496 16.02 -18.32 -19.21
N GLU A 497 17.20 -18.78 -18.81
CA GLU A 497 17.38 -20.13 -18.24
C GLU A 497 16.59 -20.30 -16.94
N PHE A 498 16.63 -19.31 -16.06
CA PHE A 498 15.82 -19.28 -14.84
C PHE A 498 14.31 -19.37 -15.14
N LEU A 499 13.82 -18.61 -16.16
CA LEU A 499 12.42 -18.71 -16.58
C LEU A 499 12.06 -20.09 -17.13
N LYS A 500 12.95 -20.73 -17.89
CA LYS A 500 12.75 -22.10 -18.37
C LYS A 500 12.64 -23.10 -17.22
N LYS A 501 13.49 -22.99 -16.20
CA LYS A 501 13.38 -23.81 -14.97
C LYS A 501 12.03 -23.63 -14.26
N LEU A 502 11.51 -22.39 -14.18
CA LEU A 502 10.16 -22.15 -13.66
C LEU A 502 9.09 -22.83 -14.52
N GLY A 503 9.26 -22.85 -15.84
CA GLY A 503 8.38 -23.59 -16.76
C GLY A 503 8.40 -25.11 -16.49
N GLU A 504 9.58 -25.69 -16.30
CA GLU A 504 9.77 -27.11 -15.96
C GLU A 504 9.15 -27.45 -14.59
N ALA A 505 9.13 -26.48 -13.66
CA ALA A 505 8.46 -26.64 -12.36
C ALA A 505 6.91 -26.53 -12.45
N ASN A 506 6.34 -26.45 -13.66
CA ASN A 506 4.91 -26.36 -13.95
C ASN A 506 4.24 -25.09 -13.34
N ILE A 507 4.92 -23.97 -13.37
CA ILE A 507 4.31 -22.69 -13.00
C ILE A 507 3.32 -22.27 -14.09
N LYS A 508 2.08 -21.99 -13.68
CA LYS A 508 1.00 -21.56 -14.56
C LYS A 508 0.80 -20.07 -14.40
N ILE A 509 0.98 -19.32 -15.47
CA ILE A 509 0.70 -17.87 -15.49
C ILE A 509 -0.75 -17.70 -15.87
N GLU A 510 -1.53 -17.11 -14.97
CA GLU A 510 -2.90 -16.72 -15.23
C GLU A 510 -2.87 -15.32 -15.85
N GLY A 511 -3.36 -15.20 -17.10
CA GLY A 511 -3.56 -13.90 -17.72
C GLY A 511 -4.52 -13.07 -16.87
N GLU A 512 -4.36 -11.76 -16.84
CA GLU A 512 -5.37 -10.90 -16.25
C GLU A 512 -6.70 -11.24 -16.93
N LYS A 513 -7.72 -11.55 -16.15
CA LYS A 513 -9.10 -11.58 -16.63
C LYS A 513 -9.43 -10.15 -17.02
N ILE A 514 -9.11 -9.79 -18.26
CA ILE A 514 -9.78 -8.68 -18.90
C ILE A 514 -11.21 -9.20 -19.00
N GLU A 515 -12.09 -8.77 -18.07
CA GLU A 515 -13.51 -8.90 -18.35
C GLU A 515 -13.67 -8.38 -19.77
N ALA A 516 -14.16 -9.23 -20.65
CA ALA A 516 -14.45 -8.83 -22.01
C ALA A 516 -15.63 -7.85 -21.91
N LYS A 517 -15.31 -6.60 -21.53
CA LYS A 517 -16.23 -5.49 -21.69
C LYS A 517 -16.48 -5.45 -23.19
N GLU A 518 -17.74 -5.61 -23.55
CA GLU A 518 -18.17 -5.47 -24.93
C GLU A 518 -17.43 -4.28 -25.54
N GLN A 519 -16.69 -4.50 -26.62
CA GLN A 519 -15.92 -3.44 -27.28
C GLN A 519 -16.86 -2.48 -28.03
N LYS A 520 -17.82 -1.89 -27.29
CA LYS A 520 -18.89 -1.01 -27.81
C LYS A 520 -18.34 0.19 -28.57
N LEU A 521 -17.13 0.62 -28.27
CA LEU A 521 -16.50 1.80 -28.89
C LEU A 521 -15.38 1.44 -29.85
N LYS A 522 -15.28 0.18 -30.32
CA LYS A 522 -14.22 -0.29 -31.21
C LYS A 522 -14.20 0.52 -32.50
N GLY A 523 -13.05 1.10 -32.81
CA GLY A 523 -12.82 1.90 -34.02
C GLY A 523 -13.24 3.36 -33.93
N LEU A 524 -13.94 3.79 -32.87
CA LEU A 524 -14.38 5.17 -32.68
C LEU A 524 -13.27 6.01 -32.04
N VAL A 525 -13.09 7.24 -32.52
CA VAL A 525 -12.11 8.21 -32.01
C VAL A 525 -12.82 9.35 -31.30
N PHE A 526 -12.43 9.59 -30.04
CA PHE A 526 -13.03 10.60 -29.16
C PHE A 526 -12.07 11.74 -28.86
N VAL A 527 -12.61 12.95 -28.72
CA VAL A 527 -11.94 14.11 -28.12
C VAL A 527 -12.78 14.62 -26.96
N LEU A 528 -12.14 14.99 -25.83
CA LEU A 528 -12.82 15.56 -24.67
C LEU A 528 -12.54 17.06 -24.60
N THR A 529 -13.58 17.88 -24.35
CA THR A 529 -13.48 19.33 -24.16
C THR A 529 -14.39 19.78 -23.03
N GLY A 530 -13.94 20.77 -22.23
CA GLY A 530 -14.65 21.21 -21.02
C GLY A 530 -14.46 20.26 -19.84
N PHE A 531 -15.19 20.51 -18.75
CA PHE A 531 -15.16 19.71 -17.52
C PHE A 531 -16.36 18.76 -17.49
N LEU A 532 -16.12 17.47 -17.42
CA LEU A 532 -17.14 16.47 -17.16
C LEU A 532 -17.52 16.50 -15.68
N LYS A 533 -18.82 16.38 -15.38
CA LYS A 533 -19.33 16.44 -13.99
C LYS A 533 -19.18 15.11 -13.25
N SER A 534 -19.31 13.99 -13.98
CA SER A 534 -19.39 12.63 -13.39
C SER A 534 -18.09 11.85 -13.51
N LEU A 535 -17.14 12.28 -14.34
CA LEU A 535 -15.88 11.58 -14.60
C LEU A 535 -14.74 12.58 -14.70
N SER A 536 -13.58 12.24 -14.17
CA SER A 536 -12.35 12.95 -14.51
C SER A 536 -12.00 12.70 -15.98
N ARG A 537 -11.17 13.58 -16.56
CA ARG A 537 -10.73 13.44 -17.95
C ARG A 537 -9.95 12.15 -18.19
N GLU A 538 -9.18 11.71 -17.21
CA GLU A 538 -8.41 10.47 -17.30
C GLU A 538 -9.30 9.24 -17.19
N GLU A 539 -10.28 9.22 -16.31
CA GLU A 539 -11.28 8.14 -16.22
C GLU A 539 -12.11 8.02 -17.49
N ALA A 540 -12.50 9.14 -18.10
CA ALA A 540 -13.19 9.11 -19.38
C ALA A 540 -12.32 8.52 -20.50
N LYS A 541 -11.03 8.86 -20.56
CA LYS A 541 -10.06 8.27 -21.50
C LYS A 541 -9.85 6.77 -21.24
N GLU A 542 -9.76 6.37 -19.99
CA GLU A 542 -9.60 4.97 -19.59
C GLU A 542 -10.83 4.16 -20.01
N LYS A 543 -12.04 4.64 -19.73
CA LYS A 543 -13.29 3.99 -20.17
C LYS A 543 -13.43 3.87 -21.68
N ILE A 544 -13.03 4.92 -22.44
CA ILE A 544 -13.00 4.86 -23.91
C ILE A 544 -12.07 3.74 -24.37
N ARG A 545 -10.86 3.66 -23.81
CA ARG A 545 -9.88 2.63 -24.15
C ARG A 545 -10.33 1.23 -23.76
N ASP A 546 -10.89 1.06 -22.55
CA ASP A 546 -11.42 -0.22 -22.05
C ASP A 546 -12.52 -0.79 -22.95
N LEU A 547 -13.30 0.08 -23.60
CA LEU A 547 -14.37 -0.29 -24.53
C LEU A 547 -13.90 -0.34 -26.01
N GLY A 548 -12.57 -0.27 -26.24
CA GLY A 548 -11.97 -0.42 -27.58
C GLY A 548 -11.92 0.87 -28.41
N GLY A 549 -12.30 2.03 -27.85
CA GLY A 549 -12.23 3.34 -28.52
C GLY A 549 -10.82 3.95 -28.47
N LYS A 550 -10.57 4.93 -29.33
CA LYS A 550 -9.34 5.72 -29.39
C LYS A 550 -9.58 7.13 -28.85
N PHE A 551 -8.59 7.71 -28.21
CA PHE A 551 -8.62 9.10 -27.77
C PHE A 551 -7.62 9.94 -28.57
N ALA A 552 -8.07 11.11 -29.07
CA ALA A 552 -7.23 12.10 -29.74
C ALA A 552 -7.12 13.39 -28.92
N SER A 553 -5.93 14.00 -28.92
CA SER A 553 -5.67 15.26 -28.21
C SER A 553 -6.12 16.51 -28.97
N SER A 554 -6.33 16.39 -30.29
CA SER A 554 -6.73 17.49 -31.19
C SER A 554 -7.88 17.06 -32.10
N ILE A 555 -8.62 18.05 -32.64
CA ILE A 555 -9.73 17.82 -33.55
C ILE A 555 -9.19 17.67 -34.99
N SER A 556 -9.54 16.57 -35.64
CA SER A 556 -9.31 16.29 -37.05
C SER A 556 -10.55 15.63 -37.70
N LYS A 557 -10.54 15.40 -38.99
CA LYS A 557 -11.61 14.68 -39.71
C LYS A 557 -11.71 13.19 -39.30
N GLU A 558 -10.71 12.68 -38.61
CA GLU A 558 -10.67 11.30 -38.11
C GLU A 558 -11.34 11.14 -36.75
N VAL A 559 -11.83 12.23 -36.15
CA VAL A 559 -12.52 12.21 -34.84
C VAL A 559 -14.01 11.98 -35.06
N ASP A 560 -14.56 10.92 -34.48
CA ASP A 560 -15.97 10.58 -34.57
C ASP A 560 -16.84 11.38 -33.64
N TYR A 561 -16.35 11.57 -32.38
CA TYR A 561 -17.12 12.24 -31.33
C TYR A 561 -16.29 13.25 -30.56
N VAL A 562 -16.89 14.39 -30.32
CA VAL A 562 -16.37 15.36 -29.34
C VAL A 562 -17.31 15.38 -28.15
N VAL A 563 -16.82 14.90 -27.01
CA VAL A 563 -17.57 14.92 -25.76
C VAL A 563 -17.37 16.28 -25.10
N THR A 564 -18.49 16.98 -24.85
CA THR A 564 -18.46 18.30 -24.24
C THR A 564 -18.98 18.27 -22.82
N GLY A 565 -18.18 18.81 -21.90
CA GLY A 565 -18.61 19.11 -20.53
C GLY A 565 -18.99 20.58 -20.35
N SER A 566 -19.00 21.04 -19.09
CA SER A 566 -19.18 22.47 -18.77
C SER A 566 -17.97 23.27 -19.23
N GLU A 567 -18.19 24.53 -19.64
CA GLU A 567 -17.17 25.47 -20.11
C GLU A 567 -16.31 24.88 -21.27
N PRO A 568 -16.91 24.56 -22.41
CA PRO A 568 -16.17 24.01 -23.52
C PRO A 568 -15.22 25.06 -24.12
N GLY A 569 -13.96 24.66 -24.34
CA GLY A 569 -12.94 25.54 -24.91
C GLY A 569 -12.89 25.53 -26.44
N SER A 570 -11.78 26.04 -27.03
CA SER A 570 -11.54 26.19 -28.47
C SER A 570 -11.78 24.93 -29.30
N LYS A 571 -11.68 23.75 -28.73
CA LYS A 571 -11.95 22.47 -29.39
C LYS A 571 -13.42 22.31 -29.78
N TYR A 572 -14.35 22.84 -29.00
CA TYR A 572 -15.78 22.82 -29.29
C TYR A 572 -16.11 23.61 -30.56
N GLU A 573 -15.59 24.83 -30.67
CA GLU A 573 -15.79 25.68 -31.86
C GLU A 573 -15.17 25.06 -33.13
N ARG A 574 -14.00 24.46 -32.98
CA ARG A 574 -13.32 23.77 -34.06
C ARG A 574 -14.08 22.52 -34.52
N ALA A 575 -14.71 21.79 -33.62
CA ALA A 575 -15.55 20.64 -33.92
C ALA A 575 -16.77 21.04 -34.78
N LYS A 576 -17.44 22.15 -34.43
CA LYS A 576 -18.54 22.73 -35.19
C LYS A 576 -18.12 23.10 -36.61
N GLN A 577 -16.94 23.75 -36.75
CA GLN A 577 -16.42 24.16 -38.06
C GLN A 577 -16.11 22.99 -38.98
N ILE A 578 -15.64 21.87 -38.43
CA ILE A 578 -15.24 20.69 -39.22
C ILE A 578 -16.42 19.70 -39.41
N GLY A 579 -17.52 19.90 -38.66
CA GLY A 579 -18.70 19.03 -38.72
C GLY A 579 -18.56 17.72 -37.96
N VAL A 580 -17.67 17.65 -36.95
CA VAL A 580 -17.53 16.47 -36.06
C VAL A 580 -18.72 16.40 -35.13
N LYS A 581 -19.26 15.20 -34.91
CA LYS A 581 -20.41 14.99 -34.02
C LYS A 581 -20.06 15.35 -32.57
N ILE A 582 -20.81 16.30 -31.99
CA ILE A 582 -20.66 16.73 -30.64
C ILE A 582 -21.72 16.04 -29.77
N ILE A 583 -21.31 15.41 -28.67
CA ILE A 583 -22.19 14.76 -27.72
C ILE A 583 -21.96 15.37 -26.33
N ASP A 584 -23.00 15.41 -25.53
CA ASP A 584 -22.89 15.85 -24.14
C ASP A 584 -22.39 14.70 -23.22
N GLU A 585 -22.12 15.04 -21.96
CA GLU A 585 -21.67 14.06 -20.98
C GLU A 585 -22.68 12.94 -20.75
N LYS A 586 -23.98 13.22 -20.80
CA LYS A 586 -25.05 12.24 -20.58
C LYS A 586 -25.10 11.24 -21.72
N GLU A 587 -25.01 11.71 -22.96
CA GLU A 587 -24.92 10.86 -24.14
C GLU A 587 -23.68 9.99 -24.12
N PHE A 588 -22.52 10.57 -23.75
CA PHE A 588 -21.27 9.85 -23.58
C PHE A 588 -21.39 8.76 -22.51
N LEU A 589 -21.97 9.07 -21.32
CA LEU A 589 -22.20 8.09 -20.26
C LEU A 589 -23.10 6.94 -20.69
N ASN A 590 -24.07 7.19 -21.58
CA ASN A 590 -24.91 6.14 -22.13
C ASN A 590 -24.16 5.24 -23.12
N MET A 591 -23.17 5.78 -23.84
CA MET A 591 -22.32 5.00 -24.76
C MET A 591 -21.33 4.09 -24.03
N ILE A 592 -20.90 4.47 -22.83
CA ILE A 592 -19.91 3.72 -22.03
C ILE A 592 -20.52 2.83 -20.94
N LYS A 593 -21.85 2.85 -20.79
CA LYS A 593 -22.61 1.85 -20.01
C LYS A 593 -22.76 0.56 -20.82
#